data_137eeabd2f4da8a9ec7e0329e63e0b58
#
_entry.id   137eeabd2f4da8a9ec7e0329e63e0b58
#
_cell.length_a   1.000
_cell.length_b   1.000
_cell.length_c   1.000
_cell.angle_alpha   90.00
_cell.angle_beta   90.00
_cell.angle_gamma   90.00
#
_symmetry.space_group_name_H-M   'P 1'
#
loop_
_entity.id
_entity.type
_entity.pdbx_description
1 polymer ?
#
loop_
_entity_poly.entity_id
_entity_poly.type
_entity_poly.pdbx_seq_one_letter_code
_entity_poly.pdbx_strand_id
1 'polypeptide(L)'
;MFLFDLPDEVLTAENVDDFLSSQINRMERLSGVSLSSPQLSLAPAHSNGVNSQEKMMERRLAAFDVLKAIKYAIDHTSGVSPQILFEFYVLHKKVWEINRDCNMNHNQFGDFKNVALNQFAECWISAQDKYFPDEADRFDLQIYPGETLADAGWR
;
A
#
# COMPACT_ATOMS: atom_id res chain seq x y z
N MET A 1 -14.08 1.44 26.16
CA MET A 1 -14.38 0.14 25.55
C MET A 1 -14.69 0.34 24.07
N PHE A 2 -14.05 -0.43 23.23
CA PHE A 2 -14.32 -0.39 21.79
C PHE A 2 -15.32 -1.49 21.42
N LEU A 3 -16.09 -1.24 20.36
CA LEU A 3 -17.10 -2.19 19.88
C LEU A 3 -16.49 -3.38 19.13
N PHE A 4 -15.21 -3.32 18.85
CA PHE A 4 -14.46 -4.33 18.08
C PHE A 4 -13.02 -4.39 18.58
N ASP A 5 -12.35 -5.48 18.26
CA ASP A 5 -10.94 -5.67 18.62
C ASP A 5 -10.06 -4.69 17.84
N LEU A 6 -9.09 -4.12 18.54
CA LEU A 6 -8.11 -3.23 17.93
C LEU A 6 -6.89 -4.02 17.46
N PRO A 7 -6.30 -3.65 16.32
CA PRO A 7 -5.08 -4.29 15.87
C PRO A 7 -3.88 -3.94 16.76
N ASP A 8 -2.85 -4.77 16.68
CA ASP A 8 -1.53 -4.46 17.25
C ASP A 8 -0.87 -3.42 16.36
N GLU A 9 -0.68 -2.21 16.88
CA GLU A 9 -0.15 -1.09 16.11
C GLU A 9 1.31 -1.29 15.67
N VAL A 10 2.12 -1.93 16.50
CA VAL A 10 3.54 -2.16 16.21
C VAL A 10 3.69 -3.21 15.11
N LEU A 11 3.01 -4.34 15.26
CA LEU A 11 3.06 -5.40 14.25
C LEU A 11 2.39 -4.99 12.95
N THR A 12 1.31 -4.23 13.00
CA THR A 12 0.65 -3.70 11.82
C THR A 12 1.59 -2.76 11.05
N ALA A 13 2.25 -1.82 11.74
CA ALA A 13 3.21 -0.93 11.10
C ALA A 13 4.35 -1.70 10.44
N GLU A 14 4.88 -2.72 11.10
CA GLU A 14 5.94 -3.57 10.54
C GLU A 14 5.46 -4.33 9.30
N ASN A 15 4.25 -4.88 9.35
CA ASN A 15 3.65 -5.59 8.21
C ASN A 15 3.44 -4.67 7.01
N VAL A 16 2.94 -3.46 7.22
CA VAL A 16 2.73 -2.48 6.15
C VAL A 16 4.07 -2.00 5.58
N ASP A 17 5.06 -1.77 6.44
CA ASP A 17 6.41 -1.39 5.98
C ASP A 17 7.00 -2.45 5.06
N ASP A 18 6.92 -3.72 5.44
CA ASP A 18 7.38 -4.84 4.61
C ASP A 18 6.60 -4.92 3.30
N PHE A 19 5.28 -4.74 3.36
CA PHE A 19 4.41 -4.76 2.19
C PHE A 19 4.78 -3.66 1.20
N LEU A 20 4.85 -2.42 1.64
CA LEU A 20 5.17 -1.29 0.77
C LEU A 20 6.59 -1.38 0.22
N SER A 21 7.56 -1.74 1.07
CA SER A 21 8.97 -1.83 0.66
C SER A 21 9.22 -2.91 -0.39
N SER A 22 8.42 -3.97 -0.42
CA SER A 22 8.59 -5.07 -1.37
C SER A 22 7.63 -5.00 -2.55
N GLN A 23 6.39 -4.64 -2.34
CA GLN A 23 5.35 -4.80 -3.35
C GLN A 23 5.28 -3.64 -4.35
N ILE A 24 5.60 -2.40 -3.96
CA ILE A 24 5.59 -1.28 -4.91
C ILE A 24 6.57 -1.56 -6.04
N ASN A 25 7.82 -1.85 -5.72
CA ASN A 25 8.84 -2.13 -6.74
C ASN A 25 8.49 -3.33 -7.61
N ARG A 26 7.95 -4.38 -6.99
CA ARG A 26 7.55 -5.58 -7.71
C ARG A 26 6.43 -5.29 -8.71
N MET A 27 5.40 -4.58 -8.28
CA MET A 27 4.26 -4.25 -9.13
C MET A 27 4.64 -3.26 -10.22
N GLU A 28 5.57 -2.35 -9.95
CA GLU A 28 6.12 -1.46 -10.97
C GLU A 28 6.85 -2.24 -12.06
N ARG A 29 7.65 -3.24 -11.68
CA ARG A 29 8.32 -4.11 -12.68
C ARG A 29 7.32 -4.92 -13.49
N LEU A 30 6.28 -5.47 -12.86
CA LEU A 30 5.29 -6.30 -13.54
C LEU A 30 4.37 -5.49 -14.45
N SER A 31 4.01 -4.29 -14.05
CA SER A 31 3.11 -3.41 -14.82
C SER A 31 3.85 -2.60 -15.88
N GLY A 32 5.13 -2.32 -15.65
CA GLY A 32 5.92 -1.42 -16.50
C GLY A 32 5.62 0.06 -16.27
N VAL A 33 4.91 0.40 -15.19
CA VAL A 33 4.52 1.77 -14.86
C VAL A 33 4.91 2.10 -13.43
N SER A 34 5.41 3.31 -13.21
CA SER A 34 5.71 3.82 -11.88
C SER A 34 4.43 4.28 -11.17
N LEU A 35 4.39 4.09 -9.86
CA LEU A 35 3.27 4.57 -9.03
C LEU A 35 3.14 6.10 -9.09
N SER A 36 4.24 6.81 -9.33
CA SER A 36 4.25 8.26 -9.50
C SER A 36 3.82 8.71 -10.91
N SER A 37 3.61 7.78 -11.85
CA SER A 37 3.29 8.10 -13.23
C SER A 37 1.83 8.48 -13.42
N PRO A 38 1.52 9.54 -14.19
CA PRO A 38 0.14 9.84 -14.58
C PRO A 38 -0.53 8.71 -15.38
N GLN A 39 0.27 7.88 -16.05
CA GLN A 39 -0.23 6.75 -16.84
C GLN A 39 -0.93 5.68 -16.00
N LEU A 40 -0.67 5.64 -14.70
CA LEU A 40 -1.29 4.68 -13.81
C LEU A 40 -2.83 4.79 -13.83
N SER A 41 -3.35 6.01 -13.85
CA SER A 41 -4.80 6.25 -13.90
C SER A 41 -5.44 5.93 -15.25
N LEU A 42 -4.62 5.83 -16.29
CA LEU A 42 -5.04 5.54 -17.66
C LEU A 42 -4.91 4.06 -18.03
N ALA A 43 -4.51 3.22 -17.09
CA ALA A 43 -4.35 1.79 -17.33
C ALA A 43 -5.68 1.18 -17.82
N PRO A 44 -5.64 0.30 -18.85
CA PRO A 44 -6.86 -0.29 -19.39
C PRO A 44 -7.56 -1.19 -18.39
N ALA A 45 -8.85 -1.39 -18.57
CA ALA A 45 -9.62 -2.30 -17.76
C ALA A 45 -9.17 -3.75 -17.98
N HIS A 46 -9.28 -4.55 -16.92
CA HIS A 46 -8.95 -5.96 -16.99
C HIS A 46 -9.88 -6.69 -17.95
N SER A 47 -9.32 -7.52 -18.83
CA SER A 47 -10.09 -8.36 -19.74
C SER A 47 -9.66 -9.82 -19.60
N ASN A 48 -10.63 -10.73 -19.62
CA ASN A 48 -10.35 -12.16 -19.55
C ASN A 48 -9.90 -12.68 -20.94
N GLY A 49 -8.78 -13.37 -20.98
CA GLY A 49 -8.23 -13.93 -22.20
C GLY A 49 -7.89 -15.41 -22.07
N VAL A 50 -7.70 -16.08 -23.22
CA VAL A 50 -7.59 -17.55 -23.30
C VAL A 50 -6.20 -18.05 -23.73
N ASN A 51 -5.31 -17.15 -24.20
CA ASN A 51 -3.96 -17.56 -24.67
C ASN A 51 -2.85 -17.04 -23.76
N SER A 52 -1.59 -17.45 -24.02
CA SER A 52 -0.46 -17.08 -23.16
C SER A 52 -0.13 -15.60 -23.18
N GLN A 53 -0.36 -14.90 -24.29
CA GLN A 53 -0.19 -13.45 -24.37
C GLN A 53 -1.25 -12.72 -23.52
N GLU A 54 -2.46 -13.24 -23.54
CA GLU A 54 -3.54 -12.70 -22.72
C GLU A 54 -3.29 -12.94 -21.23
N LYS A 55 -2.70 -14.09 -20.85
CA LYS A 55 -2.29 -14.34 -19.45
C LYS A 55 -1.20 -13.37 -18.99
N MET A 56 -0.24 -13.05 -19.86
CA MET A 56 0.77 -12.04 -19.57
C MET A 56 0.14 -10.66 -19.38
N MET A 57 -0.81 -10.31 -20.25
CA MET A 57 -1.54 -9.06 -20.14
C MET A 57 -2.38 -9.01 -18.86
N GLU A 58 -3.03 -10.09 -18.48
CA GLU A 58 -3.79 -10.17 -17.23
C GLU A 58 -2.91 -9.91 -16.00
N ARG A 59 -1.70 -10.51 -15.96
CA ARG A 59 -0.75 -10.25 -14.87
C ARG A 59 -0.34 -8.78 -14.81
N ARG A 60 -0.10 -8.20 -15.99
CA ARG A 60 0.24 -6.78 -16.09
C ARG A 60 -0.88 -5.90 -15.57
N LEU A 61 -2.12 -6.18 -15.98
CA LEU A 61 -3.29 -5.43 -15.53
C LEU A 61 -3.56 -5.63 -14.03
N ALA A 62 -3.35 -6.84 -13.52
CA ALA A 62 -3.45 -7.11 -12.09
C ALA A 62 -2.43 -6.29 -11.29
N ALA A 63 -1.20 -6.17 -11.80
CA ALA A 63 -0.19 -5.33 -11.17
C ALA A 63 -0.58 -3.84 -11.18
N PHE A 64 -1.20 -3.35 -12.25
CA PHE A 64 -1.78 -2.01 -12.30
C PHE A 64 -2.82 -1.82 -11.19
N ASP A 65 -3.70 -2.79 -11.02
CA ASP A 65 -4.76 -2.70 -10.01
C ASP A 65 -4.18 -2.63 -8.60
N VAL A 66 -3.12 -3.40 -8.31
CA VAL A 66 -2.42 -3.31 -7.02
C VAL A 66 -1.82 -1.93 -6.81
N LEU A 67 -1.14 -1.36 -7.83
CA LEU A 67 -0.58 -0.02 -7.72
C LEU A 67 -1.66 1.05 -7.53
N LYS A 68 -2.79 0.93 -8.21
CA LYS A 68 -3.92 1.84 -8.02
C LYS A 68 -4.48 1.75 -6.61
N ALA A 69 -4.61 0.53 -6.07
CA ALA A 69 -5.07 0.31 -4.71
C ALA A 69 -4.10 0.92 -3.69
N ILE A 70 -2.79 0.73 -3.89
CA ILE A 70 -1.77 1.33 -3.02
C ILE A 70 -1.88 2.86 -3.05
N LYS A 71 -1.96 3.45 -4.24
CA LYS A 71 -2.10 4.90 -4.38
C LYS A 71 -3.37 5.42 -3.71
N TYR A 72 -4.49 4.74 -3.91
CA TYR A 72 -5.75 5.08 -3.26
C TYR A 72 -5.60 5.08 -1.74
N ALA A 73 -5.02 4.02 -1.17
CA ALA A 73 -4.84 3.91 0.27
C ALA A 73 -3.92 5.02 0.82
N ILE A 74 -2.81 5.33 0.13
CA ILE A 74 -1.93 6.44 0.50
C ILE A 74 -2.71 7.75 0.51
N ASP A 75 -3.44 8.04 -0.55
CA ASP A 75 -4.15 9.31 -0.73
C ASP A 75 -5.28 9.50 0.29
N HIS A 76 -5.82 8.41 0.84
CA HIS A 76 -6.92 8.44 1.80
C HIS A 76 -6.49 8.42 3.26
N THR A 77 -5.20 8.33 3.54
CA THR A 77 -4.68 8.58 4.89
C THR A 77 -4.82 10.08 5.20
N SER A 78 -4.66 10.45 6.47
CA SER A 78 -4.95 11.81 6.92
C SER A 78 -3.71 12.56 7.40
N GLY A 79 -3.85 13.90 7.50
CA GLY A 79 -2.80 14.76 8.01
C GLY A 79 -1.56 14.73 7.12
N VAL A 80 -0.40 14.51 7.73
CA VAL A 80 0.89 14.45 7.03
C VAL A 80 1.17 13.04 6.46
N SER A 81 0.34 12.05 6.79
CA SER A 81 0.58 10.65 6.42
C SER A 81 0.70 10.41 4.91
N PRO A 82 -0.17 10.98 4.04
CA PRO A 82 -0.02 10.77 2.61
C PRO A 82 1.35 11.21 2.08
N GLN A 83 1.83 12.35 2.55
CA GLN A 83 3.11 12.89 2.12
C GLN A 83 4.28 12.02 2.60
N ILE A 84 4.25 11.58 3.87
CA ILE A 84 5.29 10.70 4.41
C ILE A 84 5.35 9.40 3.62
N LEU A 85 4.21 8.75 3.39
CA LEU A 85 4.15 7.48 2.68
C LEU A 85 4.64 7.62 1.24
N PHE A 86 4.19 8.65 0.54
CA PHE A 86 4.59 8.87 -0.84
C PHE A 86 6.08 9.20 -0.97
N GLU A 87 6.57 10.14 -0.18
CA GLU A 87 7.98 10.55 -0.25
C GLU A 87 8.93 9.45 0.17
N PHE A 88 8.56 8.66 1.19
CA PHE A 88 9.43 7.59 1.69
C PHE A 88 9.42 6.35 0.79
N TYR A 89 8.23 5.83 0.44
CA TYR A 89 8.11 4.56 -0.27
C TYR A 89 8.10 4.69 -1.80
N VAL A 90 7.64 5.80 -2.32
CA VAL A 90 7.52 6.00 -3.78
C VAL A 90 8.69 6.81 -4.33
N LEU A 91 8.99 7.95 -3.72
CA LEU A 91 10.07 8.83 -4.17
C LEU A 91 11.44 8.48 -3.58
N HIS A 92 11.46 7.62 -2.57
CA HIS A 92 12.70 7.17 -1.90
C HIS A 92 13.55 8.33 -1.37
N LYS A 93 12.90 9.37 -0.86
CA LYS A 93 13.59 10.50 -0.25
C LYS A 93 14.24 10.11 1.07
N LYS A 94 15.29 10.82 1.41
CA LYS A 94 15.95 10.66 2.71
C LYS A 94 15.09 11.23 3.83
N VAL A 95 15.24 10.69 5.03
CA VAL A 95 14.45 11.11 6.20
C VAL A 95 14.57 12.62 6.45
N TRP A 96 15.76 13.19 6.31
CA TRP A 96 15.94 14.65 6.54
C TRP A 96 15.18 15.49 5.51
N GLU A 97 15.06 15.01 4.27
CA GLU A 97 14.28 15.68 3.23
C GLU A 97 12.79 15.64 3.55
N ILE A 98 12.30 14.50 4.00
CA ILE A 98 10.90 14.33 4.40
C ILE A 98 10.57 15.19 5.61
N ASN A 99 11.46 15.22 6.60
CA ASN A 99 11.30 16.09 7.78
C ASN A 99 11.19 17.56 7.39
N ARG A 100 12.04 18.00 6.46
CA ARG A 100 11.98 19.37 5.92
C ARG A 100 10.65 19.62 5.22
N ASP A 101 10.25 18.72 4.33
CA ASP A 101 9.05 18.88 3.50
C ASP A 101 7.78 18.84 4.33
N CYS A 102 7.76 18.03 5.39
CA CYS A 102 6.61 17.88 6.29
C CYS A 102 6.67 18.80 7.53
N ASN A 103 7.70 19.63 7.63
CA ASN A 103 7.91 20.52 8.77
C ASN A 103 7.95 19.78 10.11
N MET A 104 8.70 18.68 10.14
CA MET A 104 8.90 17.84 11.32
C MET A 104 10.35 17.92 11.78
N ASN A 105 10.59 17.70 13.08
CA ASN A 105 11.94 17.51 13.58
C ASN A 105 12.38 16.03 13.48
N HIS A 106 13.68 15.77 13.64
CA HIS A 106 14.24 14.45 13.44
C HIS A 106 13.73 13.40 14.44
N ASN A 107 13.17 13.80 15.58
CA ASN A 107 12.61 12.88 16.56
C ASN A 107 11.16 12.48 16.27
N GLN A 108 10.48 13.17 15.37
CA GLN A 108 9.06 12.97 15.08
C GLN A 108 8.79 11.98 13.95
N PHE A 109 9.76 11.78 13.06
CA PHE A 109 9.56 10.99 11.85
C PHE A 109 9.07 9.58 12.13
N GLY A 110 9.71 8.87 13.08
CA GLY A 110 9.35 7.50 13.40
C GLY A 110 7.91 7.35 13.89
N ASP A 111 7.49 8.26 14.77
CA ASP A 111 6.13 8.24 15.32
C ASP A 111 5.08 8.55 14.25
N PHE A 112 5.30 9.59 13.45
CA PHE A 112 4.38 9.94 12.37
C PHE A 112 4.35 8.86 11.27
N LYS A 113 5.48 8.24 10.99
CA LYS A 113 5.56 7.12 10.04
C LYS A 113 4.72 5.93 10.53
N ASN A 114 4.83 5.58 11.81
CA ASN A 114 4.03 4.47 12.37
C ASN A 114 2.54 4.77 12.32
N VAL A 115 2.14 5.99 12.60
CA VAL A 115 0.74 6.42 12.45
C VAL A 115 0.30 6.27 10.98
N ALA A 116 1.13 6.74 10.05
CA ALA A 116 0.83 6.66 8.62
C ALA A 116 0.67 5.20 8.15
N LEU A 117 1.53 4.30 8.62
CA LEU A 117 1.46 2.88 8.26
C LEU A 117 0.18 2.22 8.79
N ASN A 118 -0.22 2.55 10.01
CA ASN A 118 -1.48 2.05 10.57
C ASN A 118 -2.70 2.60 9.82
N GLN A 119 -2.69 3.87 9.47
CA GLN A 119 -3.75 4.46 8.64
C GLN A 119 -3.83 3.83 7.26
N PHE A 120 -2.68 3.53 6.66
CA PHE A 120 -2.64 2.81 5.38
C PHE A 120 -3.35 1.46 5.49
N ALA A 121 -3.09 0.69 6.54
CA ALA A 121 -3.73 -0.60 6.76
C ALA A 121 -5.26 -0.47 6.86
N GLU A 122 -5.76 0.57 7.51
CA GLU A 122 -7.18 0.85 7.59
C GLU A 122 -7.77 1.19 6.21
N CYS A 123 -7.09 2.05 5.45
CA CYS A 123 -7.53 2.47 4.11
C CYS A 123 -7.40 1.35 3.07
N TRP A 124 -6.54 0.37 3.32
CA TRP A 124 -6.33 -0.76 2.41
C TRP A 124 -7.60 -1.57 2.20
N ILE A 125 -8.46 -1.66 3.20
CA ILE A 125 -9.73 -2.37 3.11
C ILE A 125 -10.62 -1.75 2.01
N SER A 126 -10.80 -0.43 2.05
CA SER A 126 -11.59 0.29 1.04
C SER A 126 -10.93 0.30 -0.34
N ALA A 127 -9.60 0.36 -0.37
CA ALA A 127 -8.85 0.30 -1.63
C ALA A 127 -9.12 -1.02 -2.37
N GLN A 128 -9.13 -2.12 -1.64
CA GLN A 128 -9.41 -3.44 -2.21
C GLN A 128 -10.85 -3.55 -2.71
N ASP A 129 -11.82 -2.98 -2.00
CA ASP A 129 -13.21 -2.95 -2.44
C ASP A 129 -13.33 -2.28 -3.82
N LYS A 130 -12.52 -1.27 -4.07
CA LYS A 130 -12.55 -0.52 -5.31
C LYS A 130 -11.83 -1.22 -6.47
N TYR A 131 -10.67 -1.84 -6.20
CA TYR A 131 -9.77 -2.31 -7.25
C TYR A 131 -9.62 -3.83 -7.34
N PHE A 132 -10.06 -4.59 -6.33
CA PHE A 132 -9.99 -6.04 -6.31
C PHE A 132 -11.41 -6.61 -6.32
N PRO A 133 -12.01 -6.84 -7.50
CA PRO A 133 -13.40 -7.29 -7.57
C PRO A 133 -13.61 -8.69 -6.99
N ASP A 134 -12.62 -9.57 -7.05
CA ASP A 134 -12.69 -10.91 -6.47
C ASP A 134 -12.28 -10.86 -5.00
N GLU A 135 -13.21 -11.24 -4.12
CA GLU A 135 -12.97 -11.27 -2.67
C GLU A 135 -11.85 -12.25 -2.29
N ALA A 136 -11.62 -13.29 -3.10
CA ALA A 136 -10.54 -14.25 -2.86
C ALA A 136 -9.15 -13.63 -2.95
N ASP A 137 -9.01 -12.50 -3.65
CA ASP A 137 -7.73 -11.79 -3.80
C ASP A 137 -7.46 -10.80 -2.66
N ARG A 138 -8.44 -10.57 -1.80
CA ARG A 138 -8.34 -9.56 -0.73
C ARG A 138 -7.69 -10.13 0.52
N PHE A 139 -6.97 -9.27 1.21
CA PHE A 139 -6.28 -9.63 2.47
C PHE A 139 -6.22 -8.42 3.39
N ASP A 140 -6.04 -8.68 4.68
CA ASP A 140 -5.92 -7.65 5.71
C ASP A 140 -4.44 -7.38 5.98
N LEU A 141 -4.08 -6.11 6.10
CA LEU A 141 -2.73 -5.70 6.53
C LEU A 141 -2.65 -5.47 8.04
N GLN A 142 -3.79 -5.36 8.71
CA GLN A 142 -3.83 -5.22 10.15
C GLN A 142 -3.51 -6.58 10.81
N ILE A 143 -2.65 -6.54 11.83
CA ILE A 143 -2.28 -7.70 12.63
C ILE A 143 -2.93 -7.55 13.98
N TYR A 144 -3.68 -8.56 14.41
CA TYR A 144 -4.39 -8.53 15.69
C TYR A 144 -3.60 -9.24 16.78
N PRO A 145 -3.86 -8.93 18.06
CA PRO A 145 -3.19 -9.60 19.17
C PRO A 145 -3.32 -11.12 19.07
N GLY A 146 -2.20 -11.83 19.20
CA GLY A 146 -2.13 -13.29 19.04
C GLY A 146 -1.76 -13.76 17.65
N GLU A 147 -1.80 -12.87 16.66
CA GLU A 147 -1.32 -13.17 15.30
C GLU A 147 0.15 -12.80 15.15
N THR A 148 0.80 -13.36 14.14
CA THR A 148 2.19 -13.05 13.79
C THR A 148 2.27 -12.47 12.37
N LEU A 149 3.42 -11.91 12.02
CA LEU A 149 3.64 -11.43 10.64
C LEU A 149 3.49 -12.53 9.60
N ALA A 150 3.79 -13.78 9.96
CA ALA A 150 3.63 -14.93 9.07
C ALA A 150 2.17 -15.22 8.70
N ASP A 151 1.23 -14.75 9.52
CA ASP A 151 -0.21 -14.92 9.29
C ASP A 151 -0.77 -13.92 8.27
N ALA A 152 0.02 -12.92 7.86
CA ALA A 152 -0.41 -11.91 6.90
C ALA A 152 -0.69 -12.54 5.53
N GLY A 153 -1.88 -12.28 4.99
CA GLY A 153 -2.40 -12.97 3.81
C GLY A 153 -1.66 -12.69 2.49
N TRP A 154 -0.84 -11.65 2.44
CA TRP A 154 -0.10 -11.27 1.23
C TRP A 154 1.27 -11.96 1.12
N ARG A 155 1.78 -12.55 2.20
CA ARG A 155 3.11 -13.17 2.27
C ARG A 155 3.20 -14.51 1.55
#